data_4d9eeb5d751032fd201027b2e28247d1
#
_entry.id   4d9eeb5d751032fd201027b2e28247d1
#
_cell.length_a   1.000
_cell.length_b   1.000
_cell.length_c   1.000
_cell.angle_alpha   90.00
_cell.angle_beta   90.00
_cell.angle_gamma   90.00
#
_symmetry.space_group_name_H-M   'P 1'
#
loop_
_entity.id
_entity.type
_entity.pdbx_description
1 polymer ?
#
loop_
_entity_poly.entity_id
_entity_poly.type
_entity_poly.pdbx_seq_one_letter_code
_entity_poly.pdbx_strand_id
1 'polypeptide(L)'
;MLFRSVWGGEFGRTPMTEGSNGRDHNPYGFTMWLAGGGVKGGQVIGATDAVGLRAEENKTHVHDLHATILHLLGLNHERLTFLHNGRNHRLTDVEGEVIEGVFA
;
A
#
# COMPACT_ATOMS: atom_id res chain seq x y z
N MET A 1 -11.75 3.12 18.19
CA MET A 1 -12.27 2.24 17.13
C MET A 1 -11.64 0.86 17.26
N LEU A 2 -12.45 -0.18 17.24
CA LEU A 2 -12.00 -1.54 17.58
C LEU A 2 -11.58 -2.38 16.39
N PHE A 3 -11.73 -1.89 15.18
CA PHE A 3 -11.38 -2.64 13.97
C PHE A 3 -10.39 -1.87 13.09
N ARG A 4 -9.75 -2.59 12.22
CA ARG A 4 -8.92 -2.07 11.13
C ARG A 4 -9.30 -2.80 9.87
N SER A 5 -9.50 -2.06 8.79
CA SER A 5 -9.89 -2.62 7.51
C SER A 5 -8.94 -2.12 6.43
N VAL A 6 -8.53 -3.04 5.57
CA VAL A 6 -7.79 -2.76 4.35
C VAL A 6 -8.59 -3.35 3.19
N TRP A 7 -8.87 -2.53 2.18
CA TRP A 7 -9.62 -2.98 1.03
C TRP A 7 -8.94 -2.53 -0.25
N GLY A 8 -8.83 -3.44 -1.19
CA GLY A 8 -8.21 -3.20 -2.47
C GLY A 8 -8.30 -4.41 -3.37
N GLY A 9 -7.88 -4.24 -4.61
CA GLY A 9 -7.78 -5.31 -5.58
C GLY A 9 -6.34 -5.81 -5.73
N GLU A 10 -6.16 -6.75 -6.62
CA GLU A 10 -4.86 -7.22 -7.11
C GLU A 10 -4.34 -6.23 -8.16
N PHE A 11 -3.95 -5.19 -7.72
CA PHE A 11 -3.59 -3.82 -8.11
C PHE A 11 -4.72 -3.09 -8.85
N GLY A 12 -4.36 -2.42 -9.94
CA GLY A 12 -5.24 -1.63 -10.78
C GLY A 12 -5.44 -2.24 -12.16
N ARG A 13 -6.12 -1.50 -12.99
CA ARG A 13 -6.34 -1.81 -14.41
C ARG A 13 -5.83 -0.66 -15.26
N THR A 14 -5.40 -0.96 -16.48
CA THR A 14 -4.95 0.06 -17.42
C THR A 14 -6.09 1.01 -17.77
N PRO A 15 -5.82 2.32 -17.94
CA PRO A 15 -6.84 3.28 -18.35
C PRO A 15 -7.25 3.14 -19.83
N MET A 16 -6.41 2.46 -20.62
CA MET A 16 -6.70 2.12 -22.03
C MET A 16 -7.18 0.68 -22.14
N THR A 17 -7.90 0.39 -23.23
CA THR A 17 -8.33 -0.98 -23.52
C THR A 17 -7.18 -1.85 -24.01
N GLU A 18 -7.20 -3.09 -23.57
CA GLU A 18 -6.35 -4.16 -24.09
C GLU A 18 -7.19 -5.13 -24.91
N GLY A 19 -6.78 -5.38 -26.14
CA GLY A 19 -7.60 -6.15 -27.08
C GLY A 19 -8.87 -5.38 -27.49
N SER A 20 -9.99 -6.08 -27.57
CA SER A 20 -11.25 -5.52 -28.05
C SER A 20 -12.17 -5.00 -26.95
N ASN A 21 -12.09 -5.53 -25.72
CA ASN A 21 -13.11 -5.26 -24.70
C ASN A 21 -12.62 -5.48 -23.26
N GLY A 22 -11.36 -5.35 -23.02
CA GLY A 22 -10.81 -5.56 -21.68
C GLY A 22 -9.76 -4.54 -21.29
N ARG A 23 -9.32 -4.61 -20.06
CA ARG A 23 -8.21 -3.83 -19.53
C ARG A 23 -7.23 -4.77 -18.87
N ASP A 24 -5.94 -4.47 -19.00
CA ASP A 24 -4.89 -5.28 -18.39
C ASP A 24 -4.63 -4.88 -16.94
N HIS A 25 -3.91 -5.72 -16.22
CA HIS A 25 -3.43 -5.42 -14.89
C HIS A 25 -2.47 -4.24 -14.93
N ASN A 26 -2.59 -3.36 -13.95
CA ASN A 26 -1.72 -2.17 -13.84
C ASN A 26 -1.17 -2.06 -12.41
N PRO A 27 0.08 -2.47 -12.19
CA PRO A 27 0.72 -2.33 -10.88
C PRO A 27 1.34 -0.95 -10.65
N TYR A 28 1.35 -0.08 -11.64
CA TYR A 28 2.08 1.20 -11.59
C TYR A 28 1.28 2.34 -10.97
N GLY A 29 -0.02 2.17 -10.82
CA GLY A 29 -0.88 3.14 -10.15
C GLY A 29 -2.22 2.52 -9.80
N PHE A 30 -2.52 2.42 -8.50
CA PHE A 30 -3.77 1.87 -8.01
C PHE A 30 -4.09 2.40 -6.62
N THR A 31 -5.34 2.22 -6.20
CA THR A 31 -5.84 2.73 -4.94
C THR A 31 -6.05 1.60 -3.95
N MET A 32 -5.63 1.85 -2.72
CA MET A 32 -5.95 1.04 -1.54
C MET A 32 -6.74 1.89 -0.55
N TRP A 33 -7.68 1.29 0.14
CA TRP A 33 -8.52 1.97 1.11
C TRP A 33 -8.26 1.40 2.50
N LEU A 34 -8.13 2.30 3.47
CA LEU A 34 -7.87 1.97 4.86
C LEU A 34 -8.91 2.61 5.76
N ALA A 35 -9.37 1.89 6.77
CA ALA A 35 -10.21 2.43 7.82
C ALA A 35 -9.94 1.76 9.15
N GLY A 36 -10.16 2.50 10.22
CA GLY A 36 -10.11 1.91 11.56
C GLY A 36 -9.14 2.60 12.50
N GLY A 37 -8.76 1.88 13.54
CA GLY A 37 -7.98 2.42 14.65
C GLY A 37 -6.63 2.98 14.23
N GLY A 38 -6.42 4.28 14.53
CA GLY A 38 -5.21 5.01 14.21
C GLY A 38 -5.17 5.64 12.83
N VAL A 39 -6.12 5.32 11.95
CA VAL A 39 -6.19 5.90 10.60
C VAL A 39 -6.96 7.21 10.63
N LYS A 40 -6.37 8.24 10.04
CA LYS A 40 -7.05 9.52 9.83
C LYS A 40 -7.99 9.42 8.63
N GLY A 41 -9.29 9.45 8.90
CA GLY A 41 -10.31 9.34 7.87
C GLY A 41 -10.50 10.61 7.04
N GLY A 42 -11.21 10.47 5.92
CA GLY A 42 -11.62 11.59 5.10
C GLY A 42 -10.52 12.22 4.25
N GLN A 43 -9.44 11.50 3.96
CA GLN A 43 -8.33 12.02 3.17
C GLN A 43 -7.94 11.08 2.03
N VAL A 44 -7.27 11.64 1.05
CA VAL A 44 -6.62 10.90 -0.02
C VAL A 44 -5.14 11.25 0.00
N ILE A 45 -4.28 10.24 -0.10
CA ILE A 45 -2.83 10.38 -0.13
C ILE A 45 -2.32 9.93 -1.48
N GLY A 46 -1.62 10.82 -2.18
CA GLY A 46 -1.06 10.54 -3.49
C GLY A 46 -2.04 10.71 -4.63
N ALA A 47 -1.51 10.70 -5.82
CA ALA A 47 -2.28 10.79 -7.05
C ALA A 47 -1.53 10.11 -8.20
N THR A 48 -2.29 9.70 -9.21
CA THR A 48 -1.73 9.22 -10.47
C THR A 48 -1.47 10.39 -11.43
N ASP A 49 -0.84 10.08 -12.55
CA ASP A 49 -0.75 11.00 -13.68
C ASP A 49 -2.14 11.32 -14.27
N ALA A 50 -2.17 12.23 -15.23
CA ALA A 50 -3.42 12.73 -15.81
C ALA A 50 -4.28 11.67 -16.47
N VAL A 51 -3.70 10.54 -16.87
CA VAL A 51 -4.45 9.44 -17.52
C VAL A 51 -4.71 8.26 -16.59
N GLY A 52 -4.21 8.30 -15.37
CA GLY A 52 -4.42 7.23 -14.38
C GLY A 52 -3.55 5.99 -14.60
N LEU A 53 -2.42 6.13 -15.29
CA LEU A 53 -1.55 5.00 -15.61
C LEU A 53 -0.50 4.72 -14.53
N ARG A 54 0.15 5.78 -14.01
CA ARG A 54 1.26 5.66 -13.05
C ARG A 54 1.04 6.55 -11.84
N ALA A 55 1.45 6.08 -10.68
CA ALA A 55 1.53 6.92 -9.49
C ALA A 55 2.55 8.04 -9.75
N GLU A 56 2.21 9.27 -9.37
CA GLU A 56 3.03 10.45 -9.63
C GLU A 56 3.29 11.27 -8.37
N GLU A 57 2.26 11.55 -7.59
CA GLU A 57 2.38 12.32 -6.36
C GLU A 57 2.41 11.40 -5.14
N ASN A 58 3.28 11.71 -4.18
CA ASN A 58 3.44 10.96 -2.93
C ASN A 58 3.45 9.44 -3.18
N LYS A 59 4.29 9.02 -4.10
CA LYS A 59 4.41 7.62 -4.48
C LYS A 59 4.68 6.75 -3.26
N THR A 60 3.92 5.69 -3.11
CA THR A 60 4.12 4.69 -2.07
C THR A 60 4.24 3.31 -2.69
N HIS A 61 5.16 2.52 -2.17
CA HIS A 61 5.33 1.13 -2.56
C HIS A 61 4.46 0.23 -1.68
N VAL A 62 4.20 -0.98 -2.12
CA VAL A 62 3.46 -1.96 -1.31
C VAL A 62 4.16 -2.26 0.02
N HIS A 63 5.49 -2.18 0.06
CA HIS A 63 6.25 -2.32 1.31
C HIS A 63 5.95 -1.18 2.29
N ASP A 64 5.72 0.03 1.81
CA ASP A 64 5.33 1.16 2.65
C ASP A 64 3.94 0.96 3.24
N LEU A 65 3.01 0.40 2.47
CA LEU A 65 1.69 0.02 2.96
C LEU A 65 1.79 -1.04 4.06
N HIS A 66 2.59 -2.08 3.86
CA HIS A 66 2.80 -3.12 4.87
C HIS A 66 3.47 -2.58 6.13
N ALA A 67 4.47 -1.71 6.00
CA ALA A 67 5.11 -1.04 7.12
C ALA A 67 4.09 -0.21 7.92
N THR A 68 3.21 0.49 7.22
CA THR A 68 2.15 1.31 7.82
C THR A 68 1.12 0.45 8.56
N ILE A 69 0.69 -0.66 7.97
CA ILE A 69 -0.23 -1.61 8.61
C ILE A 69 0.39 -2.17 9.89
N LEU A 70 1.64 -2.59 9.84
CA LEU A 70 2.36 -3.10 11.02
C LEU A 70 2.46 -2.04 12.11
N HIS A 71 2.77 -0.80 11.75
CA HIS A 71 2.81 0.31 12.69
C HIS A 71 1.45 0.56 13.35
N LEU A 72 0.36 0.52 12.58
CA LEU A 72 -1.01 0.64 13.11
C LEU A 72 -1.36 -0.51 14.08
N LEU A 73 -0.72 -1.66 13.93
CA LEU A 73 -0.86 -2.79 14.85
C LEU A 73 0.07 -2.70 16.07
N GLY A 74 0.87 -1.65 16.17
CA GLY A 74 1.82 -1.46 17.27
C GLY A 74 3.14 -2.22 17.09
N LEU A 75 3.44 -2.65 15.88
CA LEU A 75 4.64 -3.41 15.56
C LEU A 75 5.64 -2.55 14.78
N ASN A 76 6.92 -2.73 15.07
CA ASN A 76 7.98 -2.12 14.29
C ASN A 76 8.40 -3.09 13.17
N HIS A 77 8.18 -2.72 11.91
CA HIS A 77 8.44 -3.59 10.77
C HIS A 77 9.92 -3.91 10.56
N GLU A 78 10.83 -3.08 11.05
CA GLU A 78 12.27 -3.31 10.95
C GLU A 78 12.76 -4.33 11.99
N ARG A 79 12.07 -4.45 13.12
CA ARG A 79 12.41 -5.34 14.22
C ARG A 79 11.64 -6.65 14.19
N LEU A 80 10.51 -6.68 13.50
CA LEU A 80 9.71 -7.90 13.35
C LEU A 80 10.32 -8.77 12.26
N THR A 81 11.01 -9.82 12.67
CA THR A 81 11.70 -10.73 11.77
C THR A 81 11.28 -12.17 11.99
N PHE A 82 11.45 -13.00 10.98
CA PHE A 82 11.32 -14.44 11.08
C PHE A 82 12.57 -15.12 10.47
N LEU A 83 12.99 -16.19 11.08
CA LEU A 83 14.17 -16.93 10.64
C LEU A 83 13.78 -17.93 9.54
N HIS A 84 14.42 -17.83 8.38
CA HIS A 84 14.25 -18.77 7.29
C HIS A 84 15.56 -18.95 6.55
N ASN A 85 15.96 -20.20 6.35
CA ASN A 85 17.23 -20.56 5.68
C ASN A 85 18.46 -19.82 6.27
N GLY A 86 18.53 -19.70 7.58
CA GLY A 86 19.67 -19.07 8.28
C GLY A 86 19.69 -17.54 8.21
N ARG A 87 18.68 -16.91 7.65
CA ARG A 87 18.56 -15.45 7.56
C ARG A 87 17.29 -14.96 8.25
N ASN A 88 17.41 -13.85 8.96
CA ASN A 88 16.25 -13.14 9.49
C ASN A 88 15.62 -12.28 8.39
N HIS A 89 14.36 -12.55 8.07
CA HIS A 89 13.57 -11.83 7.06
C HIS A 89 12.57 -10.90 7.71
N ARG A 90 12.40 -9.72 7.14
CA ARG A 90 11.31 -8.80 7.46
C ARG A 90 10.16 -8.98 6.46
N LEU A 91 8.94 -8.64 6.86
CA LEU A 91 7.79 -8.63 5.95
C LEU A 91 7.90 -7.55 4.86
N THR A 92 8.68 -6.50 5.12
CA THR A 92 8.97 -5.41 4.17
C THR A 92 10.32 -5.57 3.47
N ASP A 93 10.95 -6.73 3.59
CA ASP A 93 12.28 -7.03 3.09
C ASP A 93 13.31 -6.00 3.60
N VAL A 94 14.05 -5.34 2.72
CA VAL A 94 15.02 -4.29 3.09
C VAL A 94 14.48 -2.87 2.89
N GLU A 95 13.23 -2.76 2.51
CA GLU A 95 12.56 -1.52 2.15
C GLU A 95 11.40 -1.22 3.11
N GLY A 96 10.57 -0.27 2.75
CA GLY A 96 9.37 0.09 3.47
C GLY A 96 9.57 1.26 4.42
N GLU A 97 8.78 2.29 4.20
CA GLU A 97 8.66 3.45 5.07
C GLU A 97 7.23 3.64 5.50
N VAL A 98 7.03 3.96 6.76
CA VAL A 98 5.70 4.24 7.29
C VAL A 98 5.15 5.51 6.63
N ILE A 99 3.91 5.44 6.14
CA ILE A 99 3.24 6.58 5.49
C ILE A 99 2.67 7.48 6.58
N GLU A 100 3.43 8.49 6.97
CA GLU A 100 3.11 9.37 8.10
C GLU A 100 1.73 10.04 7.99
N GLY A 101 1.31 10.43 6.79
CA GLY A 101 0.03 11.07 6.55
C GLY A 101 -1.21 10.21 6.86
N VAL A 102 -1.04 8.90 7.04
CA VAL A 102 -2.15 7.99 7.34
C VAL A 102 -2.66 8.13 8.77
N PHE A 103 -1.83 8.59 9.70
CA PHE A 103 -2.17 8.55 11.12
C PHE A 103 -3.04 9.73 11.57
N ALA A 104 -3.97 9.39 12.44
CA ALA A 104 -4.82 10.35 13.12
C ALA A 104 -4.03 11.23 14.09
#